data_f2d4c51a8a14775e1273155f45b6f2e1
#
_entry.id   f2d4c51a8a14775e1273155f45b6f2e1
#
_cell.length_a   1.000
_cell.length_b   1.000
_cell.length_c   1.000
_cell.angle_alpha   90.00
_cell.angle_beta   90.00
_cell.angle_gamma   90.00
#
_symmetry.space_group_name_H-M   'P 1'
#
loop_
_entity.id
_entity.type
_entity.pdbx_description
1 polymer ?
#
loop_
_entity_poly.entity_id
_entity_poly.type
_entity_poly.pdbx_seq_one_letter_code
_entity_poly.pdbx_strand_id
1 'polypeptide(L)'
;MTTAPVRLDSRRVATRHGWTIGVYLLMGILLIIYISVAPIFTSFDLGSIVIGALPLAFAAMAQAVIVISGGIDLSLGVMVAVINVIAASLMETTSFGTSLLIAVGLMALGVVMGTINGGLIVVSGVPDIVVTLAMSFVWGGVALLIMRTPGGGAPEDFQLLGTGTVMSAWVPAGAVVIAVVLAAAWLPLRWRRPGFAIYAIGSNRERAYLSGVNVRLTRVLAYAIGGFFAAMGGLAATATTGIGTPYAGNFITLNSVAAVVLGGVSLVGGKGGLVGPVAAAFCLSMVPQIMVFQGIDPNYGQVIQGGLIVLVVMVAGLLLLRERR
;
A
#
# COMPACT_ATOMS: atom_id res chain seq x y z
N MET A 1 16.38 1.11 -47.22
CA MET A 1 15.50 1.68 -46.17
C MET A 1 16.35 1.85 -44.93
N THR A 2 16.85 3.06 -44.71
CA THR A 2 17.67 3.41 -43.57
C THR A 2 16.75 3.71 -42.37
N THR A 3 16.75 2.85 -41.37
CA THR A 3 16.02 3.07 -40.10
C THR A 3 16.70 4.21 -39.36
N ALA A 4 16.05 5.37 -39.31
CA ALA A 4 16.51 6.46 -38.48
C ALA A 4 16.51 6.02 -37.01
N PRO A 5 17.55 6.33 -36.21
CA PRO A 5 17.60 5.98 -34.81
C PRO A 5 16.47 6.69 -34.07
N VAL A 6 15.66 5.94 -33.33
CA VAL A 6 14.62 6.48 -32.44
C VAL A 6 15.35 7.29 -31.37
N ARG A 7 15.43 8.61 -31.55
CA ARG A 7 15.88 9.52 -30.50
C ARG A 7 14.85 9.45 -29.37
N LEU A 8 15.24 8.86 -28.26
CA LEU A 8 14.48 8.95 -27.01
C LEU A 8 14.39 10.44 -26.64
N ASP A 9 13.22 11.02 -26.89
CA ASP A 9 12.95 12.42 -26.55
C ASP A 9 12.97 12.53 -25.02
N SER A 10 14.05 13.07 -24.48
CA SER A 10 14.27 13.26 -23.04
C SER A 10 13.12 14.01 -22.37
N ARG A 11 12.42 14.89 -23.09
CA ARG A 11 11.22 15.59 -22.61
C ARG A 11 10.05 14.61 -22.42
N ARG A 12 9.84 13.64 -23.30
CA ARG A 12 8.77 12.62 -23.16
C ARG A 12 9.06 11.63 -22.04
N VAL A 13 10.32 11.31 -21.77
CA VAL A 13 10.72 10.47 -20.64
C VAL A 13 10.53 11.23 -19.33
N ALA A 14 10.90 12.50 -19.28
CA ALA A 14 10.74 13.36 -18.09
C ALA A 14 9.25 13.59 -17.76
N THR A 15 8.37 13.79 -18.74
CA THR A 15 6.93 13.96 -18.48
C THR A 15 6.26 12.66 -18.06
N ARG A 16 6.74 11.51 -18.55
CA ARG A 16 6.16 10.19 -18.25
C ARG A 16 6.58 9.63 -16.87
N HIS A 17 7.79 9.97 -16.41
CA HIS A 17 8.38 9.46 -15.16
C HIS A 17 8.66 10.56 -14.14
N GLY A 18 8.43 11.82 -14.47
CA GLY A 18 8.78 12.98 -13.63
C GLY A 18 8.18 12.90 -12.23
N TRP A 19 6.94 12.42 -12.12
CA TRP A 19 6.28 12.23 -10.83
C TRP A 19 6.94 11.16 -9.96
N THR A 20 7.25 10.03 -10.55
CA THR A 20 7.94 8.94 -9.85
C THR A 20 9.34 9.37 -9.41
N ILE A 21 10.07 10.11 -10.24
CA ILE A 21 11.37 10.70 -9.89
C ILE A 21 11.20 11.68 -8.72
N GLY A 22 10.15 12.51 -8.73
CA GLY A 22 9.84 13.45 -7.65
C GLY A 22 9.66 12.77 -6.29
N VAL A 23 8.98 11.63 -6.24
CA VAL A 23 8.81 10.86 -5.00
C VAL A 23 10.12 10.27 -4.49
N TYR A 24 10.98 9.77 -5.37
CA TYR A 24 12.31 9.29 -4.95
C TYR A 24 13.22 10.42 -4.47
N LEU A 25 13.14 11.60 -5.11
CA LEU A 25 13.85 12.79 -4.63
C LEU A 25 13.34 13.22 -3.24
N LEU A 26 12.01 13.23 -3.03
CA LEU A 26 11.41 13.51 -1.72
C LEU A 26 11.88 12.48 -0.68
N MET A 27 11.88 11.19 -1.02
CA MET A 27 12.38 10.14 -0.13
C MET A 27 13.85 10.36 0.22
N GLY A 28 14.68 10.72 -0.75
CA GLY A 28 16.10 11.06 -0.53
C GLY A 28 16.27 12.27 0.38
N ILE A 29 15.48 13.33 0.17
CA ILE A 29 15.49 14.54 1.02
C ILE A 29 15.10 14.18 2.45
N LEU A 30 14.00 13.44 2.64
CA LEU A 30 13.55 13.01 3.97
C LEU A 30 14.57 12.11 4.66
N LEU A 31 15.24 11.23 3.91
CA LEU A 31 16.31 10.39 4.46
C LEU A 31 17.52 11.25 4.89
N ILE A 32 17.91 12.25 4.11
CA ILE A 32 18.98 13.18 4.48
C ILE A 32 18.60 13.96 5.75
N ILE A 33 17.35 14.45 5.84
CA ILE A 33 16.85 15.12 7.04
C ILE A 33 16.90 14.15 8.23
N TYR A 34 16.41 12.91 8.06
CA TYR A 34 16.44 11.88 9.12
C TYR A 34 17.86 11.65 9.63
N ILE A 35 18.82 11.46 8.74
CA ILE A 35 20.24 11.27 9.07
C ILE A 35 20.81 12.50 9.79
N SER A 36 20.40 13.71 9.42
CA SER A 36 20.90 14.95 10.01
C SER A 36 20.38 15.23 11.43
N VAL A 37 19.17 14.72 11.75
CA VAL A 37 18.55 14.91 13.09
C VAL A 37 18.79 13.72 14.02
N ALA A 38 19.12 12.54 13.49
CA ALA A 38 19.49 11.38 14.29
C ALA A 38 20.85 11.65 14.98
N PRO A 39 21.00 11.42 16.29
CA PRO A 39 22.28 11.65 16.98
C PRO A 39 23.44 10.85 16.37
N ILE A 40 23.19 9.60 16.02
CA ILE A 40 24.10 8.70 15.29
C ILE A 40 23.21 7.81 14.43
N PHE A 41 23.37 7.86 13.11
CA PHE A 41 22.60 6.98 12.19
C PHE A 41 23.22 5.59 12.15
N THR A 42 22.43 4.59 12.47
CA THR A 42 22.85 3.17 12.58
C THR A 42 21.96 2.26 11.71
N SER A 43 22.32 0.97 11.65
CA SER A 43 21.47 -0.04 11.04
C SER A 43 20.10 -0.19 11.73
N PHE A 44 20.03 0.13 13.04
CA PHE A 44 18.78 0.15 13.80
C PHE A 44 17.82 1.21 13.26
N ASP A 45 18.32 2.41 12.93
CA ASP A 45 17.49 3.48 12.38
C ASP A 45 16.91 3.10 11.00
N LEU A 46 17.74 2.46 10.17
CA LEU A 46 17.26 1.92 8.88
C LEU A 46 16.19 0.84 9.08
N GLY A 47 16.39 -0.05 10.06
CA GLY A 47 15.38 -1.03 10.47
C GLY A 47 14.08 -0.35 10.90
N SER A 48 14.16 0.68 11.75
CA SER A 48 13.01 1.44 12.27
C SER A 48 12.21 2.13 11.16
N ILE A 49 12.89 2.70 10.15
CA ILE A 49 12.23 3.27 8.97
C ILE A 49 11.43 2.20 8.23
N VAL A 50 12.01 1.02 8.01
CA VAL A 50 11.35 -0.09 7.31
C VAL A 50 10.17 -0.62 8.12
N ILE A 51 10.35 -0.86 9.43
CA ILE A 51 9.31 -1.34 10.35
C ILE A 51 8.11 -0.39 10.32
N GLY A 52 8.34 0.90 10.43
CA GLY A 52 7.27 1.91 10.40
C GLY A 52 6.55 2.02 9.05
N ALA A 53 7.23 1.74 7.95
CA ALA A 53 6.66 1.82 6.60
C ALA A 53 5.95 0.52 6.16
N LEU A 54 6.30 -0.64 6.73
CA LEU A 54 5.95 -1.95 6.19
C LEU A 54 4.44 -2.18 6.03
N PRO A 55 3.57 -1.97 7.04
CA PRO A 55 2.13 -2.14 6.89
C PRO A 55 1.51 -1.18 5.87
N LEU A 56 1.95 0.08 5.90
CA LEU A 56 1.47 1.10 4.98
C LEU A 56 1.92 0.84 3.53
N ALA A 57 3.12 0.30 3.31
CA ALA A 57 3.62 -0.04 1.99
C ALA A 57 2.73 -1.09 1.32
N PHE A 58 2.32 -2.13 2.04
CA PHE A 58 1.39 -3.14 1.52
C PHE A 58 -0.01 -2.58 1.30
N ALA A 59 -0.52 -1.74 2.21
CA ALA A 59 -1.80 -1.06 2.02
C ALA A 59 -1.77 -0.10 0.82
N ALA A 60 -0.64 0.58 0.57
CA ALA A 60 -0.44 1.41 -0.61
C ALA A 60 -0.39 0.59 -1.90
N MET A 61 0.20 -0.62 -1.89
CA MET A 61 0.11 -1.55 -3.02
C MET A 61 -1.33 -1.98 -3.28
N ALA A 62 -2.08 -2.33 -2.22
CA ALA A 62 -3.50 -2.68 -2.30
C ALA A 62 -4.31 -1.57 -2.98
N GLN A 63 -4.20 -0.37 -2.45
CA GLN A 63 -4.89 0.81 -2.96
C GLN A 63 -4.48 1.16 -4.38
N ALA A 64 -3.18 1.01 -4.73
CA ALA A 64 -2.69 1.30 -6.07
C ALA A 64 -3.31 0.41 -7.14
N VAL A 65 -3.45 -0.90 -6.91
CA VAL A 65 -4.10 -1.82 -7.85
C VAL A 65 -5.55 -1.41 -8.10
N ILE A 66 -6.28 -1.07 -7.04
CA ILE A 66 -7.68 -0.65 -7.11
C ILE A 66 -7.80 0.68 -7.85
N VAL A 67 -6.95 1.66 -7.53
CA VAL A 67 -6.95 2.98 -8.20
C VAL A 67 -6.55 2.85 -9.67
N ILE A 68 -5.59 2.01 -10.02
CA ILE A 68 -5.26 1.74 -11.43
C ILE A 68 -6.48 1.18 -12.18
N SER A 69 -7.36 0.40 -11.54
CA SER A 69 -8.61 -0.08 -12.14
C SER A 69 -9.72 0.98 -12.25
N GLY A 70 -9.48 2.18 -11.71
CA GLY A 70 -10.46 3.28 -11.65
C GLY A 70 -11.44 3.16 -10.49
N GLY A 71 -11.05 2.50 -9.39
CA GLY A 71 -11.79 2.39 -8.12
C GLY A 71 -11.06 3.06 -6.96
N ILE A 72 -11.71 3.15 -5.80
CA ILE A 72 -11.14 3.56 -4.52
C ILE A 72 -11.74 2.65 -3.45
N ASP A 73 -10.90 2.13 -2.54
CA ASP A 73 -11.36 1.32 -1.42
C ASP A 73 -11.03 1.99 -0.07
N LEU A 74 -12.06 2.43 0.62
CA LEU A 74 -11.94 3.04 1.95
C LEU A 74 -11.98 2.01 3.09
N SER A 75 -12.13 0.73 2.79
CA SER A 75 -12.12 -0.33 3.80
C SER A 75 -10.76 -1.00 3.99
N LEU A 76 -9.77 -0.70 3.13
CA LEU A 76 -8.47 -1.40 3.12
C LEU A 76 -7.75 -1.36 4.47
N GLY A 77 -7.70 -0.20 5.14
CA GLY A 77 -7.06 -0.11 6.45
C GLY A 77 -7.76 -0.98 7.49
N VAL A 78 -9.08 -1.02 7.44
CA VAL A 78 -9.86 -1.87 8.35
C VAL A 78 -9.69 -3.36 8.03
N MET A 79 -9.54 -3.71 6.74
CA MET A 79 -9.18 -5.08 6.33
C MET A 79 -7.80 -5.47 6.90
N VAL A 80 -6.82 -4.54 6.89
CA VAL A 80 -5.53 -4.71 7.57
C VAL A 80 -5.73 -5.02 9.06
N ALA A 81 -6.63 -4.30 9.75
CA ALA A 81 -6.92 -4.53 11.17
C ALA A 81 -7.57 -5.91 11.40
N VAL A 82 -8.54 -6.32 10.57
CA VAL A 82 -9.15 -7.67 10.66
C VAL A 82 -8.09 -8.76 10.58
N ILE A 83 -7.21 -8.67 9.59
CA ILE A 83 -6.14 -9.66 9.41
C ILE A 83 -5.16 -9.62 10.59
N ASN A 84 -4.80 -8.44 11.08
CA ASN A 84 -3.90 -8.29 12.23
C ASN A 84 -4.49 -8.93 13.50
N VAL A 85 -5.76 -8.66 13.83
CA VAL A 85 -6.37 -9.25 15.05
C VAL A 85 -6.53 -10.75 14.93
N ILE A 86 -6.89 -11.30 13.75
CA ILE A 86 -6.98 -12.74 13.54
C ILE A 86 -5.59 -13.37 13.63
N ALA A 87 -4.57 -12.78 12.98
CA ALA A 87 -3.20 -13.27 13.04
C ALA A 87 -2.70 -13.34 14.48
N ALA A 88 -2.81 -12.25 15.24
CA ALA A 88 -2.36 -12.21 16.62
C ALA A 88 -3.13 -13.16 17.54
N SER A 89 -4.43 -13.37 17.30
CA SER A 89 -5.24 -14.32 18.08
C SER A 89 -4.88 -15.78 17.79
N LEU A 90 -4.52 -16.11 16.55
CA LEU A 90 -4.23 -17.49 16.14
C LEU A 90 -2.76 -17.86 16.30
N MET A 91 -1.83 -16.89 16.27
CA MET A 91 -0.39 -17.15 16.26
C MET A 91 0.25 -17.12 17.65
N GLU A 92 -0.44 -16.63 18.68
CA GLU A 92 0.11 -16.34 20.02
C GLU A 92 0.96 -17.47 20.61
N THR A 93 0.53 -18.72 20.45
CA THR A 93 1.20 -19.89 21.04
C THR A 93 1.67 -20.91 20.00
N THR A 94 1.75 -20.52 18.73
CA THR A 94 2.08 -21.43 17.63
C THR A 94 3.56 -21.45 17.30
N SER A 95 4.02 -22.50 16.61
CA SER A 95 5.34 -22.54 16.03
C SER A 95 5.43 -21.67 14.76
N PHE A 96 6.64 -21.31 14.36
CA PHE A 96 6.89 -20.56 13.13
C PHE A 96 6.24 -21.19 11.89
N GLY A 97 6.39 -22.52 11.71
CA GLY A 97 5.78 -23.22 10.57
C GLY A 97 4.26 -23.15 10.55
N THR A 98 3.61 -23.27 11.72
CA THR A 98 2.15 -23.11 11.86
C THR A 98 1.73 -21.67 11.57
N SER A 99 2.51 -20.69 12.04
CA SER A 99 2.25 -19.27 11.75
C SER A 99 2.32 -18.96 10.26
N LEU A 100 3.23 -19.59 9.51
CA LEU A 100 3.28 -19.45 8.04
C LEU A 100 2.04 -20.03 7.36
N LEU A 101 1.53 -21.19 7.83
CA LEU A 101 0.28 -21.75 7.31
C LEU A 101 -0.92 -20.84 7.60
N ILE A 102 -1.00 -20.29 8.83
CA ILE A 102 -2.00 -19.29 9.20
C ILE A 102 -1.88 -18.06 8.28
N ALA A 103 -0.68 -17.57 8.04
CA ALA A 103 -0.45 -16.42 7.15
C ALA A 103 -0.95 -16.67 5.73
N VAL A 104 -0.73 -17.86 5.16
CA VAL A 104 -1.27 -18.24 3.84
C VAL A 104 -2.81 -18.25 3.87
N GLY A 105 -3.41 -18.81 4.92
CA GLY A 105 -4.86 -18.78 5.11
C GLY A 105 -5.42 -17.36 5.20
N LEU A 106 -4.72 -16.47 5.91
CA LEU A 106 -5.11 -15.07 6.06
C LEU A 106 -4.94 -14.26 4.75
N MET A 107 -3.93 -14.57 3.93
CA MET A 107 -3.84 -14.02 2.58
C MET A 107 -5.03 -14.43 1.71
N ALA A 108 -5.46 -15.70 1.79
CA ALA A 108 -6.67 -16.18 1.11
C ALA A 108 -7.93 -15.47 1.65
N LEU A 109 -8.04 -15.27 2.97
CA LEU A 109 -9.13 -14.50 3.58
C LEU A 109 -9.16 -13.06 3.05
N GLY A 110 -8.01 -12.40 2.94
CA GLY A 110 -7.93 -11.05 2.35
C GLY A 110 -8.44 -11.02 0.90
N VAL A 111 -8.10 -12.02 0.08
CA VAL A 111 -8.65 -12.17 -1.27
C VAL A 111 -10.17 -12.30 -1.23
N VAL A 112 -10.72 -13.08 -0.31
CA VAL A 112 -12.17 -13.22 -0.12
C VAL A 112 -12.82 -11.88 0.27
N MET A 113 -12.26 -11.17 1.25
CA MET A 113 -12.77 -9.85 1.68
C MET A 113 -12.77 -8.86 0.51
N GLY A 114 -11.68 -8.77 -0.24
CA GLY A 114 -11.61 -7.93 -1.44
C GLY A 114 -12.60 -8.37 -2.53
N THR A 115 -12.78 -9.67 -2.73
CA THR A 115 -13.77 -10.22 -3.67
C THR A 115 -15.20 -9.84 -3.28
N ILE A 116 -15.52 -9.87 -2.00
CA ILE A 116 -16.83 -9.42 -1.48
C ILE A 116 -17.03 -7.95 -1.80
N ASN A 117 -16.06 -7.08 -1.49
CA ASN A 117 -16.14 -5.64 -1.80
C ASN A 117 -16.33 -5.41 -3.30
N GLY A 118 -15.49 -6.00 -4.14
CA GLY A 118 -15.58 -5.87 -5.59
C GLY A 118 -16.88 -6.44 -6.17
N GLY A 119 -17.37 -7.55 -5.61
CA GLY A 119 -18.64 -8.16 -5.96
C GLY A 119 -19.83 -7.25 -5.65
N LEU A 120 -19.88 -6.71 -4.45
CA LEU A 120 -20.91 -5.77 -4.02
C LEU A 120 -20.95 -4.53 -4.92
N ILE A 121 -19.80 -3.94 -5.25
CA ILE A 121 -19.69 -2.80 -6.16
C ILE A 121 -20.24 -3.14 -7.56
N VAL A 122 -19.92 -4.32 -8.07
CA VAL A 122 -20.33 -4.74 -9.41
C VAL A 122 -21.82 -5.07 -9.48
N VAL A 123 -22.35 -5.70 -8.43
CA VAL A 123 -23.78 -6.11 -8.36
C VAL A 123 -24.68 -4.94 -8.07
N SER A 124 -24.30 -4.06 -7.12
CA SER A 124 -25.13 -2.93 -6.73
C SER A 124 -25.11 -1.79 -7.74
N GLY A 125 -24.01 -1.63 -8.51
CA GLY A 125 -23.81 -0.47 -9.39
C GLY A 125 -23.57 0.85 -8.66
N VAL A 126 -23.50 0.83 -7.32
CA VAL A 126 -23.24 1.99 -6.47
C VAL A 126 -21.77 2.42 -6.58
N PRO A 127 -21.44 3.72 -6.45
CA PRO A 127 -20.05 4.19 -6.45
C PRO A 127 -19.17 3.46 -5.42
N ASP A 128 -17.96 3.13 -5.82
CA ASP A 128 -16.98 2.36 -5.04
C ASP A 128 -16.79 2.92 -3.62
N ILE A 129 -16.65 4.25 -3.51
CA ILE A 129 -16.46 4.95 -2.24
C ILE A 129 -17.58 4.66 -1.25
N VAL A 130 -18.83 4.64 -1.72
CA VAL A 130 -20.01 4.41 -0.86
C VAL A 130 -20.04 2.98 -0.34
N VAL A 131 -19.81 2.00 -1.25
CA VAL A 131 -19.81 0.58 -0.88
C VAL A 131 -18.65 0.29 0.07
N THR A 132 -17.45 0.74 -0.24
CA THR A 132 -16.26 0.45 0.59
C THR A 132 -16.27 1.19 1.92
N LEU A 133 -16.86 2.38 1.98
CA LEU A 133 -17.12 3.06 3.25
C LEU A 133 -18.10 2.25 4.13
N ALA A 134 -19.20 1.75 3.57
CA ALA A 134 -20.13 0.88 4.30
C ALA A 134 -19.41 -0.41 4.76
N MET A 135 -18.61 -1.02 3.89
CA MET A 135 -17.82 -2.22 4.22
C MET A 135 -16.75 -1.94 5.27
N SER A 136 -16.25 -0.71 5.39
CA SER A 136 -15.32 -0.36 6.48
C SER A 136 -15.98 -0.50 7.86
N PHE A 137 -17.25 -0.14 8.00
CA PHE A 137 -17.99 -0.39 9.25
C PHE A 137 -18.23 -1.88 9.50
N VAL A 138 -18.53 -2.65 8.44
CA VAL A 138 -18.73 -4.10 8.56
C VAL A 138 -17.44 -4.78 9.04
N TRP A 139 -16.32 -4.55 8.34
CA TRP A 139 -15.02 -5.13 8.71
C TRP A 139 -14.52 -4.61 10.06
N GLY A 140 -14.78 -3.33 10.39
CA GLY A 140 -14.47 -2.76 11.70
C GLY A 140 -15.23 -3.45 12.82
N GLY A 141 -16.51 -3.72 12.63
CA GLY A 141 -17.32 -4.53 13.53
C GLY A 141 -16.75 -5.94 13.71
N VAL A 142 -16.35 -6.60 12.62
CA VAL A 142 -15.72 -7.93 12.66
C VAL A 142 -14.41 -7.89 13.47
N ALA A 143 -13.54 -6.88 13.26
CA ALA A 143 -12.30 -6.74 14.03
C ALA A 143 -12.59 -6.62 15.53
N LEU A 144 -13.57 -5.80 15.93
CA LEU A 144 -13.98 -5.59 17.33
C LEU A 144 -14.69 -6.81 17.94
N LEU A 145 -15.40 -7.61 17.14
CA LEU A 145 -15.99 -8.88 17.63
C LEU A 145 -14.92 -9.92 17.95
N ILE A 146 -13.82 -9.93 17.18
CA ILE A 146 -12.70 -10.86 17.40
C ILE A 146 -11.83 -10.38 18.58
N MET A 147 -11.52 -9.09 18.61
CA MET A 147 -10.62 -8.51 19.61
C MET A 147 -11.12 -7.12 20.00
N ARG A 148 -11.51 -6.93 21.27
CA ARG A 148 -12.06 -5.64 21.76
C ARG A 148 -10.96 -4.68 22.21
N THR A 149 -9.87 -5.22 22.73
CA THR A 149 -8.69 -4.48 23.22
C THR A 149 -7.44 -5.07 22.59
N PRO A 150 -6.37 -4.29 22.38
CA PRO A 150 -5.12 -4.83 21.87
C PRO A 150 -4.62 -6.03 22.70
N GLY A 151 -4.15 -7.09 22.04
CA GLY A 151 -3.72 -8.32 22.68
C GLY A 151 -3.29 -9.40 21.68
N GLY A 152 -3.25 -10.65 22.15
CA GLY A 152 -2.73 -11.77 21.37
C GLY A 152 -1.21 -11.63 21.17
N GLY A 153 -0.67 -12.42 20.26
CA GLY A 153 0.76 -12.44 20.02
C GLY A 153 1.16 -13.05 18.68
N ALA A 154 2.46 -13.03 18.41
CA ALA A 154 3.07 -13.80 17.34
C ALA A 154 4.43 -14.32 17.80
N PRO A 155 4.86 -15.54 17.36
CA PRO A 155 6.18 -16.07 17.70
C PRO A 155 7.29 -15.11 17.25
N GLU A 156 8.38 -15.07 18.02
CA GLU A 156 9.53 -14.20 17.71
C GLU A 156 10.07 -14.42 16.30
N ASP A 157 10.17 -15.67 15.85
CA ASP A 157 10.61 -16.00 14.50
C ASP A 157 9.71 -15.40 13.41
N PHE A 158 8.40 -15.28 13.67
CA PHE A 158 7.48 -14.61 12.73
C PHE A 158 7.69 -13.09 12.77
N GLN A 159 7.93 -12.52 13.95
CA GLN A 159 8.23 -11.09 14.10
C GLN A 159 9.52 -10.71 13.38
N LEU A 160 10.52 -11.60 13.35
CA LEU A 160 11.77 -11.38 12.61
C LEU A 160 11.58 -11.18 11.10
N LEU A 161 10.46 -11.60 10.51
CA LEU A 161 10.14 -11.29 9.11
C LEU A 161 9.90 -9.78 8.89
N GLY A 162 9.43 -9.07 9.91
CA GLY A 162 9.22 -7.62 9.85
C GLY A 162 10.37 -6.82 10.46
N THR A 163 10.92 -7.31 11.58
CA THR A 163 11.86 -6.57 12.45
C THR A 163 13.32 -7.03 12.33
N GLY A 164 13.54 -8.23 11.79
CA GLY A 164 14.87 -8.82 11.67
C GLY A 164 15.72 -8.25 10.53
N THR A 165 16.88 -8.85 10.34
CA THR A 165 17.81 -8.51 9.26
C THR A 165 18.21 -9.75 8.46
N VAL A 166 18.58 -9.57 7.19
CA VAL A 166 19.00 -10.65 6.27
C VAL A 166 20.43 -10.38 5.82
N MET A 167 21.30 -11.36 5.95
CA MET A 167 22.72 -11.34 5.53
C MET A 167 23.59 -10.31 6.27
N SER A 168 23.09 -9.11 6.58
CA SER A 168 23.83 -8.10 7.34
C SER A 168 22.86 -7.21 8.12
N ALA A 169 23.34 -6.53 9.17
CA ALA A 169 22.54 -5.60 9.96
C ALA A 169 21.94 -4.45 9.13
N TRP A 170 22.51 -4.15 7.97
CA TRP A 170 22.07 -3.08 7.06
C TRP A 170 20.98 -3.51 6.07
N VAL A 171 20.55 -4.77 6.09
CA VAL A 171 19.49 -5.27 5.19
C VAL A 171 18.29 -5.69 6.03
N PRO A 172 17.32 -4.78 6.31
CA PRO A 172 16.11 -5.10 7.06
C PRO A 172 15.28 -6.17 6.35
N ALA A 173 14.81 -7.18 7.09
CA ALA A 173 14.00 -8.27 6.56
C ALA A 173 12.70 -7.77 5.92
N GLY A 174 12.04 -6.78 6.52
CA GLY A 174 10.84 -6.16 5.97
C GLY A 174 11.03 -5.56 4.57
N ALA A 175 12.19 -4.96 4.27
CA ALA A 175 12.51 -4.45 2.93
C ALA A 175 12.64 -5.60 1.92
N VAL A 176 13.26 -6.71 2.32
CA VAL A 176 13.36 -7.92 1.49
C VAL A 176 11.97 -8.50 1.23
N VAL A 177 11.10 -8.58 2.23
CA VAL A 177 9.70 -9.04 2.08
C VAL A 177 8.95 -8.16 1.08
N ILE A 178 9.04 -6.82 1.17
CA ILE A 178 8.45 -5.92 0.17
C ILE A 178 8.98 -6.23 -1.24
N ALA A 179 10.30 -6.34 -1.40
CA ALA A 179 10.93 -6.60 -2.69
C ALA A 179 10.49 -7.94 -3.29
N VAL A 180 10.45 -9.00 -2.47
CA VAL A 180 10.00 -10.34 -2.89
C VAL A 180 8.54 -10.31 -3.32
N VAL A 181 7.67 -9.68 -2.54
CA VAL A 181 6.23 -9.59 -2.86
C VAL A 181 6.00 -8.76 -4.13
N LEU A 182 6.71 -7.64 -4.31
CA LEU A 182 6.67 -6.88 -5.56
C LEU A 182 7.12 -7.73 -6.75
N ALA A 183 8.23 -8.46 -6.60
CA ALA A 183 8.76 -9.29 -7.68
C ALA A 183 7.86 -10.50 -7.99
N ALA A 184 7.39 -11.20 -6.98
CA ALA A 184 6.62 -12.43 -7.14
C ALA A 184 5.15 -12.21 -7.49
N ALA A 185 4.51 -11.19 -6.92
CA ALA A 185 3.08 -10.94 -7.12
C ALA A 185 2.82 -9.90 -8.21
N TRP A 186 3.49 -8.73 -8.15
CA TRP A 186 3.18 -7.62 -9.05
C TRP A 186 3.80 -7.75 -10.44
N LEU A 187 5.09 -8.10 -10.55
CA LEU A 187 5.73 -8.17 -11.88
C LEU A 187 5.05 -9.18 -12.81
N PRO A 188 4.78 -10.44 -12.38
CA PRO A 188 4.06 -11.38 -13.22
C PRO A 188 2.65 -10.92 -13.56
N LEU A 189 1.93 -10.32 -12.60
CA LEU A 189 0.59 -9.80 -12.82
C LEU A 189 0.58 -8.71 -13.87
N ARG A 190 1.50 -7.74 -13.78
CA ARG A 190 1.58 -6.58 -14.68
C ARG A 190 1.76 -6.99 -16.15
N TRP A 191 2.51 -8.05 -16.41
CA TRP A 191 2.84 -8.50 -17.78
C TRP A 191 1.91 -9.57 -18.34
N ARG A 192 0.89 -9.97 -17.56
CA ARG A 192 -0.10 -10.96 -18.00
C ARG A 192 -1.44 -10.31 -18.31
N ARG A 193 -2.33 -11.07 -18.96
CA ARG A 193 -3.69 -10.63 -19.33
C ARG A 193 -4.46 -9.91 -18.21
N PRO A 194 -4.45 -10.39 -16.93
CA PRO A 194 -5.16 -9.70 -15.84
C PRO A 194 -4.65 -8.29 -15.59
N GLY A 195 -3.33 -8.08 -15.60
CA GLY A 195 -2.74 -6.75 -15.41
C GLY A 195 -3.12 -5.81 -16.54
N PHE A 196 -2.98 -6.24 -17.79
CA PHE A 196 -3.42 -5.42 -18.95
C PHE A 196 -4.90 -5.07 -18.87
N ALA A 197 -5.76 -6.00 -18.44
CA ALA A 197 -7.19 -5.75 -18.26
C ALA A 197 -7.46 -4.69 -17.18
N ILE A 198 -6.74 -4.72 -16.03
CA ILE A 198 -6.85 -3.72 -14.96
C ILE A 198 -6.50 -2.32 -15.49
N TYR A 199 -5.40 -2.17 -16.22
CA TYR A 199 -5.04 -0.89 -16.85
C TYR A 199 -6.06 -0.44 -17.91
N ALA A 200 -6.58 -1.36 -18.70
CA ALA A 200 -7.56 -1.07 -19.75
C ALA A 200 -8.87 -0.52 -19.17
N ILE A 201 -9.45 -1.19 -18.15
CA ILE A 201 -10.70 -0.73 -17.53
C ILE A 201 -10.52 0.60 -16.79
N GLY A 202 -9.37 0.84 -16.20
CA GLY A 202 -9.05 2.10 -15.57
C GLY A 202 -8.88 3.26 -16.54
N SER A 203 -8.36 2.98 -17.73
CA SER A 203 -8.22 4.01 -18.78
C SER A 203 -9.56 4.41 -19.39
N ASN A 204 -10.40 3.44 -19.74
CA ASN A 204 -11.76 3.67 -20.24
C ASN A 204 -12.54 2.35 -20.23
N ARG A 205 -13.57 2.26 -19.38
CA ARG A 205 -14.38 1.04 -19.22
C ARG A 205 -15.11 0.62 -20.49
N GLU A 206 -15.66 1.58 -21.24
CA GLU A 206 -16.43 1.33 -22.45
C GLU A 206 -15.53 0.78 -23.57
N ARG A 207 -14.38 1.43 -23.81
CA ARG A 207 -13.40 0.96 -24.81
C ARG A 207 -12.83 -0.41 -24.44
N ALA A 208 -12.56 -0.67 -23.16
CA ALA A 208 -12.11 -1.96 -22.67
C ALA A 208 -13.15 -3.07 -22.97
N TYR A 209 -14.43 -2.77 -22.69
CA TYR A 209 -15.54 -3.68 -23.01
C TYR A 209 -15.63 -3.97 -24.51
N LEU A 210 -15.58 -2.95 -25.37
CA LEU A 210 -15.59 -3.10 -26.82
C LEU A 210 -14.38 -3.89 -27.34
N SER A 211 -13.27 -3.90 -26.60
CA SER A 211 -12.07 -4.71 -26.90
C SER A 211 -12.14 -6.14 -26.31
N GLY A 212 -13.30 -6.58 -25.80
CA GLY A 212 -13.53 -7.92 -25.29
C GLY A 212 -13.06 -8.16 -23.84
N VAL A 213 -12.72 -7.10 -23.09
CA VAL A 213 -12.36 -7.23 -21.68
C VAL A 213 -13.63 -7.36 -20.83
N ASN A 214 -13.70 -8.40 -20.00
CA ASN A 214 -14.79 -8.54 -19.03
C ASN A 214 -14.60 -7.53 -17.89
N VAL A 215 -15.24 -6.35 -18.00
CA VAL A 215 -15.11 -5.24 -17.06
C VAL A 215 -15.54 -5.65 -15.64
N ARG A 216 -16.65 -6.40 -15.50
CA ARG A 216 -17.18 -6.83 -14.21
C ARG A 216 -16.19 -7.72 -13.48
N LEU A 217 -15.73 -8.80 -14.14
CA LEU A 217 -14.77 -9.72 -13.55
C LEU A 217 -13.43 -9.04 -13.24
N THR A 218 -12.95 -8.16 -14.12
CA THR A 218 -11.69 -7.44 -13.94
C THR A 218 -11.76 -6.50 -12.74
N ARG A 219 -12.91 -5.84 -12.49
CA ARG A 219 -13.11 -5.03 -11.27
C ARG A 219 -13.05 -5.90 -10.00
N VAL A 220 -13.80 -7.00 -9.95
CA VAL A 220 -13.75 -7.92 -8.81
C VAL A 220 -12.33 -8.42 -8.57
N LEU A 221 -11.60 -8.78 -9.63
CA LEU A 221 -10.22 -9.22 -9.54
C LEU A 221 -9.28 -8.14 -8.99
N ALA A 222 -9.46 -6.87 -9.38
CA ALA A 222 -8.65 -5.77 -8.84
C ALA A 222 -8.84 -5.61 -7.33
N TYR A 223 -10.09 -5.70 -6.83
CA TYR A 223 -10.38 -5.69 -5.40
C TYR A 223 -9.88 -6.96 -4.68
N ALA A 224 -9.96 -8.13 -5.29
CA ALA A 224 -9.41 -9.37 -4.76
C ALA A 224 -7.89 -9.28 -4.55
N ILE A 225 -7.17 -8.73 -5.54
CA ILE A 225 -5.71 -8.48 -5.44
C ILE A 225 -5.44 -7.40 -4.38
N GLY A 226 -6.26 -6.35 -4.32
CA GLY A 226 -6.21 -5.36 -3.23
C GLY A 226 -6.34 -6.00 -1.86
N GLY A 227 -7.30 -6.93 -1.70
CA GLY A 227 -7.48 -7.70 -0.48
C GLY A 227 -6.28 -8.57 -0.11
N PHE A 228 -5.62 -9.19 -1.10
CA PHE A 228 -4.36 -9.91 -0.87
C PHE A 228 -3.27 -8.99 -0.28
N PHE A 229 -3.04 -7.83 -0.88
CA PHE A 229 -2.05 -6.89 -0.35
C PHE A 229 -2.48 -6.27 0.99
N ALA A 230 -3.77 -6.06 1.24
CA ALA A 230 -4.26 -5.64 2.54
C ALA A 230 -3.98 -6.70 3.62
N ALA A 231 -4.13 -7.99 3.29
CA ALA A 231 -3.76 -9.08 4.19
C ALA A 231 -2.26 -9.10 4.48
N MET A 232 -1.42 -8.87 3.48
CA MET A 232 0.02 -8.68 3.70
C MET A 232 0.30 -7.50 4.64
N GLY A 233 -0.46 -6.41 4.53
CA GLY A 233 -0.38 -5.27 5.47
C GLY A 233 -0.74 -5.66 6.90
N GLY A 234 -1.79 -6.47 7.10
CA GLY A 234 -2.19 -6.96 8.42
C GLY A 234 -1.17 -7.92 9.04
N LEU A 235 -0.64 -8.84 8.24
CA LEU A 235 0.46 -9.73 8.66
C LEU A 235 1.74 -8.93 8.98
N ALA A 236 2.04 -7.91 8.19
CA ALA A 236 3.15 -7.00 8.45
C ALA A 236 2.96 -6.23 9.77
N ALA A 237 1.74 -5.75 10.05
CA ALA A 237 1.43 -5.12 11.34
C ALA A 237 1.66 -6.10 12.52
N THR A 238 1.23 -7.35 12.39
CA THR A 238 1.48 -8.39 13.40
C THR A 238 2.98 -8.68 13.54
N ALA A 239 3.72 -8.78 12.44
CA ALA A 239 5.16 -9.04 12.49
C ALA A 239 5.96 -7.87 13.09
N THR A 240 5.51 -6.62 12.91
CA THR A 240 6.24 -5.44 13.41
C THR A 240 5.90 -5.07 14.85
N THR A 241 4.67 -5.34 15.31
CA THR A 241 4.21 -4.96 16.66
C THR A 241 4.17 -6.14 17.63
N GLY A 242 4.12 -7.37 17.13
CA GLY A 242 3.96 -8.59 17.93
C GLY A 242 2.56 -8.78 18.50
N ILE A 243 1.63 -7.82 18.31
CA ILE A 243 0.27 -7.85 18.87
C ILE A 243 -0.79 -7.52 17.82
N GLY A 244 -2.03 -7.90 18.12
CA GLY A 244 -3.23 -7.51 17.37
C GLY A 244 -3.87 -6.26 17.96
N THR A 245 -4.32 -5.34 17.10
CA THR A 245 -5.13 -4.21 17.53
C THR A 245 -6.25 -3.94 16.53
N PRO A 246 -7.52 -3.85 16.98
CA PRO A 246 -8.64 -3.57 16.09
C PRO A 246 -8.58 -2.17 15.46
N TYR A 247 -7.73 -1.31 15.97
CA TYR A 247 -7.55 0.07 15.51
C TYR A 247 -6.34 0.26 14.58
N ALA A 248 -5.61 -0.82 14.24
CA ALA A 248 -4.43 -0.78 13.37
C ALA A 248 -4.68 -0.09 12.03
N GLY A 249 -5.91 -0.16 11.53
CA GLY A 249 -6.30 0.39 10.24
C GLY A 249 -6.67 1.87 10.19
N ASN A 250 -6.87 2.54 11.34
CA ASN A 250 -7.48 3.87 11.38
C ASN A 250 -6.78 4.92 10.51
N PHE A 251 -5.45 4.95 10.54
CA PHE A 251 -4.66 5.88 9.73
C PHE A 251 -4.23 5.29 8.38
N ILE A 252 -4.23 3.97 8.25
CA ILE A 252 -3.74 3.27 7.06
C ILE A 252 -4.62 3.56 5.85
N THR A 253 -5.94 3.63 6.02
CA THR A 253 -6.88 3.86 4.90
C THR A 253 -6.55 5.15 4.16
N LEU A 254 -6.54 6.30 4.85
CA LEU A 254 -6.30 7.60 4.21
C LEU A 254 -4.83 7.74 3.78
N ASN A 255 -3.89 7.26 4.58
CA ASN A 255 -2.47 7.28 4.23
C ASN A 255 -2.16 6.40 3.00
N SER A 256 -2.88 5.29 2.78
CA SER A 256 -2.71 4.48 1.58
C SER A 256 -3.16 5.23 0.31
N VAL A 257 -4.28 5.95 0.37
CA VAL A 257 -4.72 6.85 -0.73
C VAL A 257 -3.69 7.95 -0.97
N ALA A 258 -3.20 8.57 0.09
CA ALA A 258 -2.15 9.59 0.00
C ALA A 258 -0.86 9.04 -0.62
N ALA A 259 -0.42 7.86 -0.19
CA ALA A 259 0.76 7.20 -0.74
C ALA A 259 0.58 6.87 -2.23
N VAL A 260 -0.62 6.50 -2.68
CA VAL A 260 -0.93 6.24 -4.09
C VAL A 260 -0.84 7.51 -4.91
N VAL A 261 -1.40 8.63 -4.43
CA VAL A 261 -1.35 9.93 -5.12
C VAL A 261 0.08 10.46 -5.15
N LEU A 262 0.75 10.48 -3.99
CA LEU A 262 2.15 10.89 -3.87
C LEU A 262 3.05 10.01 -4.74
N GLY A 263 2.77 8.70 -4.81
CA GLY A 263 3.49 7.71 -5.62
C GLY A 263 3.25 7.81 -7.12
N GLY A 264 2.44 8.76 -7.59
CA GLY A 264 2.22 9.06 -9.01
C GLY A 264 1.26 8.12 -9.73
N VAL A 265 0.36 7.48 -9.01
CA VAL A 265 -0.76 6.75 -9.59
C VAL A 265 -1.91 7.72 -9.86
N SER A 266 -2.44 7.68 -11.07
CA SER A 266 -3.56 8.55 -11.47
C SER A 266 -4.86 8.15 -10.78
N LEU A 267 -5.50 9.06 -10.06
CA LEU A 267 -6.82 8.83 -9.46
C LEU A 267 -7.94 8.59 -10.49
N VAL A 268 -7.73 9.00 -11.74
CA VAL A 268 -8.66 8.70 -12.84
C VAL A 268 -8.56 7.25 -13.28
N GLY A 269 -7.46 6.56 -12.92
CA GLY A 269 -7.17 5.18 -13.29
C GLY A 269 -6.28 5.05 -14.54
N GLY A 270 -5.95 3.82 -14.89
CA GLY A 270 -5.24 3.43 -16.11
C GLY A 270 -3.76 3.79 -16.19
N LYS A 271 -3.20 4.48 -15.19
CA LYS A 271 -1.79 4.92 -15.17
C LYS A 271 -1.20 4.77 -13.77
N GLY A 272 0.08 4.37 -13.73
CA GLY A 272 0.85 4.22 -12.49
C GLY A 272 1.46 2.83 -12.33
N GLY A 273 1.93 2.55 -11.12
CA GLY A 273 2.51 1.26 -10.71
C GLY A 273 2.58 1.18 -9.19
N LEU A 274 3.16 0.11 -8.64
CA LEU A 274 3.20 -0.10 -7.20
C LEU A 274 4.45 0.48 -6.53
N VAL A 275 5.53 0.65 -7.28
CA VAL A 275 6.83 1.04 -6.70
C VAL A 275 6.82 2.48 -6.16
N GLY A 276 6.15 3.41 -6.86
CA GLY A 276 5.96 4.78 -6.40
C GLY A 276 5.18 4.88 -5.08
N PRO A 277 3.99 4.26 -4.96
CA PRO A 277 3.24 4.16 -3.70
C PRO A 277 4.03 3.58 -2.54
N VAL A 278 4.87 2.55 -2.78
CA VAL A 278 5.77 2.01 -1.75
C VAL A 278 6.77 3.07 -1.29
N ALA A 279 7.46 3.75 -2.20
CA ALA A 279 8.37 4.84 -1.84
C ALA A 279 7.66 5.97 -1.07
N ALA A 280 6.43 6.31 -1.48
CA ALA A 280 5.60 7.29 -0.79
C ALA A 280 5.19 6.83 0.63
N ALA A 281 4.94 5.54 0.84
CA ALA A 281 4.68 4.99 2.17
C ALA A 281 5.89 5.19 3.10
N PHE A 282 7.11 4.99 2.60
CA PHE A 282 8.34 5.32 3.34
C PHE A 282 8.43 6.81 3.66
N CYS A 283 8.13 7.69 2.71
CA CYS A 283 8.10 9.13 2.98
C CYS A 283 7.14 9.49 4.12
N LEU A 284 5.90 8.98 4.07
CA LEU A 284 4.90 9.27 5.08
C LEU A 284 5.27 8.70 6.45
N SER A 285 5.93 7.54 6.51
CA SER A 285 6.34 6.89 7.76
C SER A 285 7.57 7.54 8.40
N MET A 286 8.46 8.17 7.63
CA MET A 286 9.62 8.88 8.16
C MET A 286 9.23 10.17 8.90
N VAL A 287 8.14 10.85 8.50
CA VAL A 287 7.75 12.13 9.09
C VAL A 287 7.57 12.07 10.62
N PRO A 288 6.74 11.18 11.19
CA PRO A 288 6.60 11.07 12.64
C PRO A 288 7.91 10.71 13.36
N GLN A 289 8.75 9.87 12.74
CA GLN A 289 10.03 9.46 13.31
C GLN A 289 11.02 10.63 13.41
N ILE A 290 11.10 11.48 12.36
CA ILE A 290 11.90 12.71 12.37
C ILE A 290 11.44 13.63 13.51
N MET A 291 10.13 13.74 13.74
CA MET A 291 9.58 14.59 14.80
C MET A 291 9.95 14.09 16.19
N VAL A 292 9.96 12.77 16.39
CA VAL A 292 10.41 12.18 17.68
C VAL A 292 11.85 12.59 17.99
N PHE A 293 12.76 12.56 17.01
CA PHE A 293 14.14 13.03 17.22
C PHE A 293 14.25 14.52 17.59
N GLN A 294 13.31 15.33 17.13
CA GLN A 294 13.25 16.76 17.45
C GLN A 294 12.52 17.05 18.78
N GLY A 295 12.10 16.02 19.53
CA GLY A 295 11.32 16.18 20.75
C GLY A 295 9.92 16.75 20.52
N ILE A 296 9.41 16.70 19.29
CA ILE A 296 8.07 17.17 18.91
C ILE A 296 7.10 15.99 19.06
N ASP A 297 5.93 16.26 19.64
CA ASP A 297 4.89 15.24 19.78
C ASP A 297 4.53 14.61 18.42
N PRO A 298 4.63 13.28 18.26
CA PRO A 298 4.33 12.59 17.02
C PRO A 298 2.91 12.85 16.45
N ASN A 299 1.98 13.27 17.29
CA ASN A 299 0.62 13.63 16.88
C ASN A 299 0.60 14.82 15.90
N TYR A 300 1.56 15.76 16.01
CA TYR A 300 1.72 16.80 14.98
C TYR A 300 2.14 16.21 13.62
N GLY A 301 2.71 15.01 13.59
CA GLY A 301 3.02 14.29 12.36
C GLY A 301 1.80 14.08 11.48
N GLN A 302 0.62 13.87 12.10
CA GLN A 302 -0.64 13.74 11.35
C GLN A 302 -1.03 15.05 10.65
N VAL A 303 -0.82 16.20 11.29
CA VAL A 303 -1.07 17.52 10.71
C VAL A 303 -0.13 17.76 9.53
N ILE A 304 1.14 17.43 9.69
CA ILE A 304 2.15 17.56 8.62
C ILE A 304 1.87 16.62 7.47
N GLN A 305 1.51 15.35 7.76
CA GLN A 305 1.11 14.38 6.73
C GLN A 305 -0.12 14.88 5.97
N GLY A 306 -1.15 15.38 6.68
CA GLY A 306 -2.33 15.98 6.05
C GLY A 306 -1.98 17.19 5.16
N GLY A 307 -1.12 18.09 5.65
CA GLY A 307 -0.61 19.23 4.88
C GLY A 307 0.15 18.79 3.63
N LEU A 308 1.02 17.78 3.76
CA LEU A 308 1.78 17.22 2.65
C LEU A 308 0.86 16.59 1.60
N ILE A 309 -0.18 15.87 2.01
CA ILE A 309 -1.19 15.30 1.12
C ILE A 309 -1.91 16.41 0.33
N VAL A 310 -2.38 17.45 1.02
CA VAL A 310 -3.08 18.59 0.38
C VAL A 310 -2.15 19.27 -0.63
N LEU A 311 -0.91 19.52 -0.26
CA LEU A 311 0.09 20.15 -1.15
C LEU A 311 0.31 19.31 -2.40
N VAL A 312 0.49 17.99 -2.24
CA VAL A 312 0.74 17.07 -3.36
C VAL A 312 -0.47 16.99 -4.29
N VAL A 313 -1.68 16.87 -3.74
CA VAL A 313 -2.93 16.85 -4.54
C VAL A 313 -3.12 18.17 -5.29
N MET A 314 -2.83 19.30 -4.65
CA MET A 314 -2.93 20.61 -5.27
C MET A 314 -1.94 20.76 -6.42
N VAL A 315 -0.68 20.38 -6.23
CA VAL A 315 0.34 20.38 -7.29
C VAL A 315 -0.04 19.45 -8.44
N ALA A 316 -0.52 18.25 -8.13
CA ALA A 316 -0.99 17.30 -9.15
C ALA A 316 -2.16 17.89 -9.96
N GLY A 317 -3.14 18.51 -9.29
CA GLY A 317 -4.27 19.16 -9.93
C GLY A 317 -3.85 20.30 -10.85
N LEU A 318 -2.92 21.15 -10.40
CA LEU A 318 -2.40 22.28 -11.20
C LEU A 318 -1.64 21.80 -12.45
N LEU A 319 -0.86 20.71 -12.34
CA LEU A 319 -0.16 20.14 -13.49
C LEU A 319 -1.13 19.56 -14.51
N LEU A 320 -2.18 18.86 -14.08
CA LEU A 320 -3.24 18.35 -14.97
C LEU A 320 -4.01 19.45 -15.70
N LEU A 321 -4.23 20.60 -15.05
CA LEU A 321 -4.87 21.76 -15.68
C LEU A 321 -3.96 22.40 -16.76
N ARG A 322 -2.64 22.36 -16.57
CA ARG A 322 -1.67 22.85 -17.58
C ARG A 322 -1.58 21.95 -18.82
N GLU A 323 -1.74 20.63 -18.65
CA GLU A 323 -1.72 19.67 -19.79
C GLU A 323 -2.99 19.75 -20.65
N ARG A 324 -4.08 20.31 -20.14
CA ARG A 324 -5.35 20.48 -20.87
C ARG A 324 -5.46 21.79 -21.64
N ARG A 325 -4.54 22.71 -21.44
CA ARG A 325 -4.39 23.98 -22.20
C ARG A 325 -3.31 23.84 -23.28
#